data_d788395838174f811214bbf7d01cfe64
#
_entry.id   d788395838174f811214bbf7d01cfe64
#
_cell.length_a   1.000
_cell.length_b   1.000
_cell.length_c   1.000
_cell.angle_alpha   90.00
_cell.angle_beta   90.00
_cell.angle_gamma   90.00
#
_symmetry.space_group_name_H-M   'P 1'
#
loop_
_entity.id
_entity.type
_entity.pdbx_description
1 polymer ?
#
loop_
_entity_poly.entity_id
_entity_poly.type
_entity_poly.pdbx_seq_one_letter_code
_entity_poly.pdbx_strand_id
1 'polypeptide(L)'
;LTDFWNHISWAGIAKEGGVKLKNGKKPEKLLKQIIEMTTNEGDLVLDFHLGCGTTAAVAHKLKRQYIGVEQLDYGKNDSTIRLQNVINGDKTGISKSIGWQGGGSFVYCELSKANGKFADEIENAETTGQLMDIWNRMKATDYLNYKVDVKEVDANVADFEGLNLDDQKRFLIECLDKNLLYVPLSDIDSNEYGVTDEDKRLTREFYHKN
;
A
#
# COMPACT_ATOMS: atom_id res chain seq x y z
N LEU A 1 10.83 -32.01 0.71
CA LEU A 1 10.08 -30.98 -0.03
C LEU A 1 10.58 -30.96 -1.46
N THR A 2 9.65 -31.01 -2.43
CA THR A 2 9.97 -30.87 -3.86
C THR A 2 9.54 -29.47 -4.32
N ASP A 3 10.19 -28.97 -5.34
CA ASP A 3 9.88 -27.72 -6.02
C ASP A 3 8.66 -27.82 -6.97
N PHE A 4 8.10 -29.02 -7.09
CA PHE A 4 6.95 -29.31 -7.95
C PHE A 4 5.75 -29.82 -7.15
N TRP A 5 4.64 -29.04 -7.15
CA TRP A 5 3.44 -29.29 -6.33
C TRP A 5 2.21 -29.65 -7.19
N ASN A 6 2.28 -30.80 -7.84
CA ASN A 6 1.21 -31.28 -8.74
C ASN A 6 -0.09 -31.69 -8.03
N HIS A 7 -0.07 -31.84 -6.69
CA HIS A 7 -1.24 -32.21 -5.89
C HIS A 7 -2.16 -31.02 -5.57
N ILE A 8 -1.79 -29.78 -5.94
CA ILE A 8 -2.60 -28.59 -5.71
C ILE A 8 -3.51 -28.38 -6.93
N SER A 9 -4.79 -28.72 -6.74
CA SER A 9 -5.80 -28.52 -7.78
C SER A 9 -6.26 -27.06 -7.83
N TRP A 10 -6.43 -26.55 -9.03
CA TRP A 10 -7.03 -25.25 -9.32
C TRP A 10 -8.54 -25.35 -9.58
N ALA A 11 -9.10 -26.56 -9.59
CA ALA A 11 -10.54 -26.77 -9.76
C ALA A 11 -11.31 -26.23 -8.56
N GLY A 12 -12.39 -25.51 -8.82
CA GLY A 12 -13.29 -25.01 -7.78
C GLY A 12 -12.86 -23.70 -7.09
N ILE A 13 -11.69 -23.17 -7.39
CA ILE A 13 -11.15 -21.96 -6.75
C ILE A 13 -12.08 -20.74 -6.89
N ALA A 14 -12.89 -20.67 -7.94
CA ALA A 14 -13.84 -19.58 -8.14
C ALA A 14 -14.87 -19.44 -7.02
N LYS A 15 -15.17 -20.54 -6.30
CA LYS A 15 -16.14 -20.56 -5.18
C LYS A 15 -15.50 -20.34 -3.81
N GLU A 16 -14.18 -20.42 -3.69
CA GLU A 16 -13.49 -20.28 -2.41
C GLU A 16 -13.71 -18.90 -1.80
N GLY A 17 -14.04 -18.84 -0.51
CA GLY A 17 -14.25 -17.63 0.26
C GLY A 17 -15.46 -16.79 -0.15
N GLY A 18 -16.33 -17.30 -1.05
CA GLY A 18 -17.54 -16.58 -1.50
C GLY A 18 -17.29 -15.36 -2.41
N VAL A 19 -16.05 -15.11 -2.82
CA VAL A 19 -15.67 -13.99 -3.69
C VAL A 19 -15.09 -14.50 -5.01
N LYS A 20 -15.21 -13.70 -6.08
CA LYS A 20 -14.72 -14.03 -7.42
C LYS A 20 -13.65 -13.03 -7.86
N LEU A 21 -12.54 -13.54 -8.34
CA LEU A 21 -11.55 -12.75 -9.05
C LEU A 21 -11.32 -13.44 -10.40
N LYS A 22 -11.53 -12.73 -11.50
CA LYS A 22 -11.49 -13.30 -12.85
C LYS A 22 -10.11 -13.88 -13.18
N ASN A 23 -9.06 -13.14 -12.77
CA ASN A 23 -7.67 -13.51 -12.97
C ASN A 23 -6.91 -13.38 -11.66
N GLY A 24 -5.91 -14.22 -11.44
CA GLY A 24 -4.97 -14.07 -10.33
C GLY A 24 -5.38 -14.69 -8.99
N LYS A 25 -6.63 -15.15 -8.80
CA LYS A 25 -7.03 -15.84 -7.56
C LYS A 25 -6.21 -17.12 -7.37
N LYS A 26 -5.69 -17.32 -6.16
CA LYS A 26 -4.89 -18.50 -5.80
C LYS A 26 -5.75 -19.47 -4.98
N PRO A 27 -5.53 -20.80 -5.09
CA PRO A 27 -6.21 -21.78 -4.23
C PRO A 27 -5.77 -21.65 -2.79
N GLU A 28 -6.70 -21.76 -1.84
CA GLU A 28 -6.36 -21.74 -0.41
C GLU A 28 -5.40 -22.88 -0.01
N LYS A 29 -5.47 -24.03 -0.69
CA LYS A 29 -4.54 -25.14 -0.46
C LYS A 29 -3.07 -24.76 -0.73
N LEU A 30 -2.83 -23.94 -1.77
CA LEU A 30 -1.49 -23.45 -2.08
C LEU A 30 -0.96 -22.55 -0.96
N LEU A 31 -1.76 -21.55 -0.55
CA LEU A 31 -1.39 -20.62 0.51
C LEU A 31 -1.24 -21.35 1.86
N LYS A 32 -2.09 -22.35 2.13
CA LYS A 32 -1.95 -23.19 3.32
C LYS A 32 -0.58 -23.84 3.38
N GLN A 33 -0.14 -24.51 2.30
CA GLN A 33 1.16 -25.16 2.26
C GLN A 33 2.30 -24.17 2.44
N ILE A 34 2.27 -23.01 1.78
CA ILE A 34 3.30 -21.96 1.91
C ILE A 34 3.37 -21.48 3.36
N ILE A 35 2.22 -21.08 3.94
CA ILE A 35 2.16 -20.50 5.29
C ILE A 35 2.60 -21.51 6.35
N GLU A 36 2.15 -22.76 6.27
CA GLU A 36 2.58 -23.81 7.21
C GLU A 36 4.06 -24.15 7.13
N MET A 37 4.68 -23.99 5.96
CA MET A 37 6.12 -24.24 5.79
C MET A 37 7.01 -23.12 6.32
N THR A 38 6.50 -21.91 6.37
CA THR A 38 7.29 -20.70 6.62
C THR A 38 6.96 -20.00 7.93
N THR A 39 5.88 -20.40 8.60
CA THR A 39 5.39 -19.72 9.81
C THR A 39 4.81 -20.71 10.82
N ASN A 40 4.72 -20.27 12.09
CA ASN A 40 4.01 -20.93 13.18
C ASN A 40 2.69 -20.21 13.51
N GLU A 41 1.82 -20.82 14.36
CA GLU A 41 0.65 -20.12 14.89
C GLU A 41 1.08 -18.84 15.63
N GLY A 42 0.37 -17.73 15.38
CA GLY A 42 0.66 -16.41 15.96
C GLY A 42 1.64 -15.57 15.17
N ASP A 43 2.39 -16.13 14.23
CA ASP A 43 3.31 -15.35 13.38
C ASP A 43 2.54 -14.41 12.44
N LEU A 44 3.23 -13.37 11.97
CA LEU A 44 2.68 -12.33 11.10
C LEU A 44 2.93 -12.66 9.62
N VAL A 45 1.87 -12.64 8.82
CA VAL A 45 1.90 -12.81 7.37
C VAL A 45 1.58 -11.47 6.71
N LEU A 46 2.45 -11.00 5.82
CA LEU A 46 2.23 -9.78 5.03
C LEU A 46 1.94 -10.13 3.57
N ASP A 47 0.86 -9.55 3.02
CA ASP A 47 0.57 -9.57 1.58
C ASP A 47 0.22 -8.15 1.13
N PHE A 48 1.12 -7.51 0.37
CA PHE A 48 0.95 -6.15 -0.11
C PHE A 48 0.35 -6.06 -1.53
N HIS A 49 -0.12 -7.20 -2.07
CA HIS A 49 -0.96 -7.32 -3.27
C HIS A 49 -2.11 -8.29 -3.00
N LEU A 50 -2.92 -7.96 -1.96
CA LEU A 50 -3.86 -8.87 -1.34
C LEU A 50 -4.93 -9.43 -2.29
N GLY A 51 -5.32 -8.65 -3.30
CA GLY A 51 -6.37 -9.02 -4.24
C GLY A 51 -7.69 -9.31 -3.52
N CYS A 52 -8.31 -10.44 -3.83
CA CYS A 52 -9.53 -10.87 -3.13
C CYS A 52 -9.28 -11.56 -1.78
N GLY A 53 -8.10 -11.40 -1.17
CA GLY A 53 -7.82 -11.80 0.21
C GLY A 53 -7.56 -13.27 0.46
N THR A 54 -7.00 -14.03 -0.50
CA THR A 54 -6.73 -15.47 -0.25
C THR A 54 -5.71 -15.68 0.85
N THR A 55 -4.62 -14.93 0.85
CA THR A 55 -3.55 -15.03 1.84
C THR A 55 -4.08 -14.73 3.25
N ALA A 56 -4.78 -13.60 3.41
CA ALA A 56 -5.35 -13.22 4.70
C ALA A 56 -6.41 -14.24 5.21
N ALA A 57 -7.25 -14.76 4.31
CA ALA A 57 -8.24 -15.78 4.65
C ALA A 57 -7.57 -17.06 5.18
N VAL A 58 -6.50 -17.52 4.53
CA VAL A 58 -5.76 -18.72 4.96
C VAL A 58 -4.99 -18.45 6.25
N ALA A 59 -4.30 -17.31 6.38
CA ALA A 59 -3.60 -16.91 7.60
C ALA A 59 -4.58 -16.89 8.80
N HIS A 60 -5.75 -16.26 8.64
CA HIS A 60 -6.80 -16.23 9.64
C HIS A 60 -7.27 -17.62 10.07
N LYS A 61 -7.61 -18.48 9.09
CA LYS A 61 -8.05 -19.87 9.34
C LYS A 61 -6.97 -20.71 10.03
N LEU A 62 -5.69 -20.40 9.82
CA LEU A 62 -4.54 -21.07 10.41
C LEU A 62 -4.02 -20.38 11.69
N LYS A 63 -4.75 -19.39 12.22
CA LYS A 63 -4.41 -18.63 13.44
C LYS A 63 -3.07 -17.87 13.35
N ARG A 64 -2.73 -17.38 12.16
CA ARG A 64 -1.67 -16.41 11.96
C ARG A 64 -2.25 -15.01 12.03
N GLN A 65 -1.45 -14.05 12.48
CA GLN A 65 -1.74 -12.64 12.25
C GLN A 65 -1.48 -12.29 10.79
N TYR A 66 -2.12 -11.24 10.28
CA TYR A 66 -1.89 -10.82 8.90
C TYR A 66 -2.05 -9.32 8.73
N ILE A 67 -1.28 -8.78 7.79
CA ILE A 67 -1.43 -7.45 7.23
C ILE A 67 -1.64 -7.64 5.73
N GLY A 68 -2.75 -7.13 5.22
CA GLY A 68 -3.06 -7.16 3.80
C GLY A 68 -3.20 -5.74 3.27
N VAL A 69 -2.57 -5.44 2.14
CA VAL A 69 -2.67 -4.15 1.45
C VAL A 69 -3.20 -4.38 0.05
N GLU A 70 -4.19 -3.60 -0.35
CA GLU A 70 -4.76 -3.63 -1.69
C GLU A 70 -5.12 -2.22 -2.14
N GLN A 71 -4.77 -1.90 -3.37
CA GLN A 71 -5.03 -0.59 -3.96
C GLN A 71 -6.37 -0.55 -4.71
N LEU A 72 -6.80 -1.70 -5.25
CA LEU A 72 -7.97 -1.77 -6.11
C LEU A 72 -9.22 -2.14 -5.31
N ASP A 73 -10.33 -1.50 -5.64
CA ASP A 73 -11.67 -1.87 -5.16
C ASP A 73 -12.27 -2.97 -6.04
N TYR A 74 -12.51 -4.13 -5.45
CA TYR A 74 -13.19 -5.26 -6.11
C TYR A 74 -14.69 -5.33 -5.78
N GLY A 75 -15.24 -4.34 -5.06
CA GLY A 75 -16.64 -4.26 -4.67
C GLY A 75 -17.09 -5.51 -3.92
N LYS A 76 -18.16 -6.18 -4.39
CA LYS A 76 -18.67 -7.42 -3.77
C LYS A 76 -17.70 -8.61 -3.78
N ASN A 77 -16.55 -8.49 -4.38
CA ASN A 77 -15.50 -9.52 -4.42
C ASN A 77 -14.25 -9.10 -3.65
N ASP A 78 -14.35 -8.05 -2.85
CA ASP A 78 -13.27 -7.51 -2.06
C ASP A 78 -12.80 -8.48 -0.97
N SER A 79 -11.56 -8.26 -0.53
CA SER A 79 -10.92 -9.03 0.55
C SER A 79 -11.67 -8.91 1.87
N THR A 80 -12.28 -7.77 2.16
CA THR A 80 -13.10 -7.54 3.36
C THR A 80 -14.34 -8.45 3.39
N ILE A 81 -15.01 -8.61 2.26
CA ILE A 81 -16.14 -9.53 2.13
C ILE A 81 -15.70 -10.98 2.36
N ARG A 82 -14.54 -11.36 1.79
CA ARG A 82 -13.99 -12.69 2.04
C ARG A 82 -13.68 -12.93 3.51
N LEU A 83 -13.05 -11.96 4.18
CA LEU A 83 -12.72 -12.06 5.60
C LEU A 83 -13.97 -12.12 6.48
N GLN A 84 -15.03 -11.37 6.15
CA GLN A 84 -16.33 -11.50 6.82
C GLN A 84 -16.90 -12.91 6.67
N ASN A 85 -16.84 -13.50 5.46
CA ASN A 85 -17.27 -14.88 5.23
C ASN A 85 -16.44 -15.88 6.07
N VAL A 86 -15.12 -15.67 6.18
CA VAL A 86 -14.23 -16.50 7.01
C VAL A 86 -14.66 -16.44 8.47
N ILE A 87 -14.85 -15.23 9.03
CA ILE A 87 -15.31 -15.03 10.41
C ILE A 87 -16.66 -15.70 10.65
N ASN A 88 -17.56 -15.64 9.67
CA ASN A 88 -18.88 -16.28 9.72
C ASN A 88 -18.84 -17.79 9.46
N GLY A 89 -17.65 -18.40 9.36
CA GLY A 89 -17.51 -19.84 9.23
C GLY A 89 -17.65 -20.37 7.80
N ASP A 90 -17.09 -19.65 6.81
CA ASP A 90 -16.97 -20.13 5.43
C ASP A 90 -16.58 -21.61 5.37
N LYS A 91 -17.29 -22.40 4.55
CA LYS A 91 -17.10 -23.85 4.41
C LYS A 91 -16.28 -24.25 3.19
N THR A 92 -15.76 -23.26 2.45
CA THR A 92 -14.99 -23.47 1.21
C THR A 92 -13.48 -23.57 1.46
N GLY A 93 -12.74 -23.84 0.40
CA GLY A 93 -11.28 -23.91 0.45
C GLY A 93 -10.75 -24.95 1.43
N ILE A 94 -9.92 -24.52 2.36
CA ILE A 94 -9.30 -25.38 3.39
C ILE A 94 -10.20 -25.64 4.61
N SER A 95 -11.31 -24.93 4.74
CA SER A 95 -12.16 -24.93 5.96
C SER A 95 -12.50 -26.32 6.46
N LYS A 96 -12.93 -27.22 5.54
CA LYS A 96 -13.28 -28.59 5.91
C LYS A 96 -12.08 -29.39 6.43
N SER A 97 -10.91 -29.20 5.81
CA SER A 97 -9.71 -29.99 6.15
C SER A 97 -9.09 -29.61 7.50
N ILE A 98 -9.37 -28.39 7.97
CA ILE A 98 -8.85 -27.90 9.26
C ILE A 98 -9.93 -27.75 10.33
N GLY A 99 -11.17 -28.14 10.02
CA GLY A 99 -12.31 -28.05 10.96
C GLY A 99 -12.73 -26.60 11.29
N TRP A 100 -12.55 -25.65 10.36
CA TRP A 100 -12.87 -24.25 10.59
C TRP A 100 -14.36 -24.02 10.87
N GLN A 101 -14.67 -23.33 11.96
CA GLN A 101 -16.05 -23.02 12.37
C GLN A 101 -16.39 -21.53 12.35
N GLY A 102 -15.40 -20.67 12.05
CA GLY A 102 -15.56 -19.23 12.14
C GLY A 102 -14.89 -18.64 13.38
N GLY A 103 -15.10 -17.35 13.58
CA GLY A 103 -14.57 -16.58 14.69
C GLY A 103 -13.38 -15.69 14.33
N GLY A 104 -12.90 -14.96 15.33
CA GLY A 104 -11.87 -13.94 15.17
C GLY A 104 -12.42 -12.60 14.72
N SER A 105 -11.51 -11.67 14.40
CA SER A 105 -11.82 -10.34 13.91
C SER A 105 -10.68 -9.84 13.02
N PHE A 106 -10.93 -8.77 12.27
CA PHE A 106 -9.89 -8.02 11.58
C PHE A 106 -10.19 -6.52 11.69
N VAL A 107 -9.16 -5.71 11.52
CA VAL A 107 -9.28 -4.26 11.42
C VAL A 107 -9.21 -3.88 9.94
N TYR A 108 -10.15 -3.08 9.49
CA TYR A 108 -10.14 -2.49 8.16
C TYR A 108 -9.78 -1.00 8.28
N CYS A 109 -8.84 -0.56 7.47
CA CYS A 109 -8.42 0.83 7.39
C CYS A 109 -8.35 1.27 5.94
N GLU A 110 -8.84 2.46 5.65
CA GLU A 110 -8.56 3.15 4.40
C GLU A 110 -7.56 4.27 4.65
N LEU A 111 -6.56 4.37 3.76
CA LEU A 111 -5.65 5.50 3.81
C LEU A 111 -6.42 6.77 3.49
N SER A 112 -6.31 7.74 4.38
CA SER A 112 -6.90 9.06 4.14
C SER A 112 -6.29 9.68 2.87
N LYS A 113 -7.14 10.19 1.97
CA LYS A 113 -6.72 10.95 0.77
C LYS A 113 -6.23 12.37 1.12
N ALA A 114 -5.52 12.54 2.21
CA ALA A 114 -5.14 13.87 2.69
C ALA A 114 -4.34 14.66 1.65
N ASN A 115 -3.27 14.04 1.07
CA ASN A 115 -2.54 14.66 -0.03
C ASN A 115 -3.36 14.72 -1.32
N GLY A 116 -4.17 13.69 -1.60
CA GLY A 116 -5.06 13.67 -2.75
C GLY A 116 -6.09 14.80 -2.72
N LYS A 117 -6.60 15.17 -1.54
CA LYS A 117 -7.51 16.31 -1.41
C LYS A 117 -6.83 17.63 -1.79
N PHE A 118 -5.60 17.86 -1.32
CA PHE A 118 -4.84 19.04 -1.73
C PHE A 118 -4.50 19.01 -3.21
N ALA A 119 -4.14 17.85 -3.77
CA ALA A 119 -3.88 17.71 -5.20
C ALA A 119 -5.12 18.05 -6.04
N ASP A 120 -6.29 17.54 -5.67
CA ASP A 120 -7.58 17.88 -6.32
C ASP A 120 -7.89 19.39 -6.21
N GLU A 121 -7.65 20.01 -5.06
CA GLU A 121 -7.86 21.45 -4.87
C GLU A 121 -6.88 22.29 -5.70
N ILE A 122 -5.60 21.89 -5.80
CA ILE A 122 -4.58 22.54 -6.63
C ILE A 122 -4.97 22.45 -8.11
N GLU A 123 -5.38 21.27 -8.56
CA GLU A 123 -5.78 21.05 -9.96
C GLU A 123 -6.97 21.92 -10.35
N ASN A 124 -7.95 22.09 -9.45
CA ASN A 124 -9.15 22.89 -9.69
C ASN A 124 -8.97 24.38 -9.38
N ALA A 125 -7.84 24.84 -8.87
CA ALA A 125 -7.60 26.26 -8.63
C ALA A 125 -7.51 27.05 -9.94
N GLU A 126 -8.16 28.20 -9.98
CA GLU A 126 -8.23 29.07 -11.16
C GLU A 126 -7.40 30.36 -11.00
N THR A 127 -6.89 30.61 -9.79
CA THR A 127 -6.13 31.83 -9.48
C THR A 127 -4.95 31.58 -8.56
N THR A 128 -3.90 32.41 -8.67
CA THR A 128 -2.75 32.42 -7.74
C THR A 128 -3.20 32.59 -6.28
N GLY A 129 -4.21 33.42 -6.02
CA GLY A 129 -4.73 33.61 -4.65
C GLY A 129 -5.30 32.34 -4.03
N GLN A 130 -6.01 31.52 -4.83
CA GLN A 130 -6.48 30.21 -4.38
C GLN A 130 -5.31 29.25 -4.09
N LEU A 131 -4.29 29.24 -4.93
CA LEU A 131 -3.08 28.43 -4.71
C LEU A 131 -2.32 28.86 -3.45
N MET A 132 -2.23 30.17 -3.17
CA MET A 132 -1.63 30.68 -1.94
C MET A 132 -2.41 30.30 -0.68
N ASP A 133 -3.75 30.28 -0.74
CA ASP A 133 -4.58 29.77 0.35
C ASP A 133 -4.37 28.28 0.59
N ILE A 134 -4.29 27.48 -0.48
CA ILE A 134 -3.96 26.06 -0.40
C ILE A 134 -2.57 25.88 0.22
N TRP A 135 -1.54 26.62 -0.22
CA TRP A 135 -0.21 26.58 0.35
C TRP A 135 -0.21 26.84 1.86
N ASN A 136 -0.94 27.87 2.31
CA ASN A 136 -1.05 28.20 3.73
C ASN A 136 -1.68 27.08 4.57
N ARG A 137 -2.60 26.32 3.98
CA ARG A 137 -3.18 25.13 4.65
C ARG A 137 -2.25 23.93 4.61
N MET A 138 -1.51 23.72 3.50
CA MET A 138 -0.51 22.66 3.39
C MET A 138 0.60 22.78 4.42
N LYS A 139 1.10 24.01 4.65
CA LYS A 139 2.14 24.30 5.67
C LYS A 139 1.73 23.90 7.08
N ALA A 140 0.44 23.93 7.39
CA ALA A 140 -0.10 23.58 8.70
C ALA A 140 -0.24 22.05 8.90
N THR A 141 0.19 21.26 7.91
CA THR A 141 0.09 19.80 7.95
C THR A 141 1.48 19.15 7.85
N ASP A 142 1.57 17.89 8.28
CA ASP A 142 2.78 17.07 8.11
C ASP A 142 2.83 16.37 6.73
N TYR A 143 2.06 16.86 5.75
CA TYR A 143 1.94 16.21 4.43
C TYR A 143 2.95 16.70 3.41
N LEU A 144 3.66 17.79 3.68
CA LEU A 144 4.72 18.28 2.81
C LEU A 144 5.87 17.27 2.73
N ASN A 145 6.52 17.26 1.58
CA ASN A 145 7.79 16.60 1.41
C ASN A 145 8.82 17.21 2.38
N TYR A 146 9.57 16.39 3.11
CA TYR A 146 10.55 16.88 4.10
C TYR A 146 11.70 17.72 3.51
N LYS A 147 11.91 17.64 2.19
CA LYS A 147 12.90 18.46 1.46
C LYS A 147 12.40 19.89 1.20
N VAL A 148 11.11 20.17 1.41
CA VAL A 148 10.55 21.51 1.22
C VAL A 148 10.92 22.39 2.40
N ASP A 149 11.78 23.38 2.17
CA ASP A 149 12.02 24.44 3.14
C ASP A 149 10.88 25.47 3.05
N VAL A 150 9.93 25.34 3.96
CA VAL A 150 8.74 26.24 4.04
C VAL A 150 9.16 27.71 4.19
N LYS A 151 10.27 27.99 4.91
CA LYS A 151 10.74 29.37 5.12
C LYS A 151 11.31 29.95 3.85
N GLU A 152 12.00 29.13 3.06
CA GLU A 152 12.55 29.55 1.77
C GLU A 152 11.42 29.85 0.78
N VAL A 153 10.40 28.98 0.70
CA VAL A 153 9.23 29.21 -0.15
C VAL A 153 8.49 30.48 0.27
N ASP A 154 8.25 30.67 1.57
CA ASP A 154 7.58 31.87 2.09
C ASP A 154 8.40 33.16 1.87
N ALA A 155 9.71 33.07 1.85
CA ALA A 155 10.59 34.22 1.55
C ALA A 155 10.58 34.61 0.06
N ASN A 156 10.24 33.67 -0.84
CA ASN A 156 10.27 33.85 -2.29
C ASN A 156 8.87 33.82 -2.93
N VAL A 157 7.84 34.24 -2.20
CA VAL A 157 6.44 34.26 -2.71
C VAL A 157 6.31 35.05 -4.00
N ALA A 158 7.05 36.16 -4.15
CA ALA A 158 7.01 36.98 -5.36
C ALA A 158 7.45 36.21 -6.62
N ASP A 159 8.43 35.32 -6.49
CA ASP A 159 8.90 34.49 -7.59
C ASP A 159 7.83 33.43 -7.96
N PHE A 160 7.18 32.84 -6.95
CA PHE A 160 6.04 31.95 -7.18
C PHE A 160 4.87 32.66 -7.88
N GLU A 161 4.51 33.86 -7.43
CA GLU A 161 3.45 34.66 -8.04
C GLU A 161 3.78 35.10 -9.47
N GLY A 162 5.07 35.20 -9.80
CA GLY A 162 5.57 35.51 -11.14
C GLY A 162 5.47 34.36 -12.14
N LEU A 163 5.27 33.13 -11.68
CA LEU A 163 5.05 31.96 -12.54
C LEU A 163 3.67 32.02 -13.19
N ASN A 164 3.51 31.35 -14.34
CA ASN A 164 2.18 31.08 -14.86
C ASN A 164 1.42 30.07 -13.97
N LEU A 165 0.10 30.04 -14.09
CA LEU A 165 -0.77 29.24 -13.19
C LEU A 165 -0.44 27.73 -13.21
N ASP A 166 -0.09 27.18 -14.37
CA ASP A 166 0.22 25.76 -14.53
C ASP A 166 1.54 25.41 -13.82
N ASP A 167 2.54 26.27 -13.90
CA ASP A 167 3.81 26.07 -13.19
C ASP A 167 3.64 26.26 -11.67
N GLN A 168 2.78 27.17 -11.22
CA GLN A 168 2.42 27.29 -9.80
C GLN A 168 1.76 26.02 -9.29
N LYS A 169 0.82 25.45 -10.04
CA LYS A 169 0.16 24.18 -9.70
C LYS A 169 1.17 23.04 -9.60
N ARG A 170 2.05 22.92 -10.60
CA ARG A 170 3.08 21.88 -10.62
C ARG A 170 3.99 22.00 -9.41
N PHE A 171 4.45 23.20 -9.08
CA PHE A 171 5.29 23.44 -7.91
C PHE A 171 4.63 22.95 -6.60
N LEU A 172 3.35 23.28 -6.39
CA LEU A 172 2.64 22.83 -5.19
C LEU A 172 2.40 21.31 -5.17
N ILE A 173 2.15 20.68 -6.31
CA ILE A 173 2.07 19.21 -6.41
C ILE A 173 3.41 18.57 -6.06
N GLU A 174 4.53 19.10 -6.55
CA GLU A 174 5.86 18.61 -6.21
C GLU A 174 6.15 18.73 -4.70
N CYS A 175 5.67 19.80 -4.06
CA CYS A 175 5.77 19.96 -2.59
C CYS A 175 5.01 18.85 -1.81
N LEU A 176 3.98 18.25 -2.40
CA LEU A 176 3.20 17.14 -1.80
C LEU A 176 3.75 15.76 -2.18
N ASP A 177 4.52 15.68 -3.27
CA ASP A 177 4.98 14.38 -3.79
C ASP A 177 6.12 13.83 -2.94
N LYS A 178 5.79 12.77 -2.18
CA LYS A 178 6.76 12.02 -1.39
C LYS A 178 7.41 10.88 -2.16
N ASN A 179 6.96 10.58 -3.38
CA ASN A 179 7.49 9.45 -4.16
C ASN A 179 8.90 9.71 -4.68
N LEU A 180 9.25 10.97 -4.91
CA LEU A 180 10.61 11.39 -5.31
C LEU A 180 11.65 11.28 -4.17
N LEU A 181 11.23 10.84 -2.97
CA LEU A 181 12.13 10.68 -1.81
C LEU A 181 12.90 9.35 -1.83
N TYR A 182 12.47 8.40 -2.64
CA TYR A 182 13.01 7.05 -2.65
C TYR A 182 13.73 6.78 -3.96
N VAL A 183 15.05 6.79 -3.91
CA VAL A 183 15.90 6.34 -5.02
C VAL A 183 16.27 4.90 -4.75
N PRO A 184 16.08 3.96 -5.71
CA PRO A 184 16.54 2.58 -5.55
C PRO A 184 18.04 2.53 -5.25
N LEU A 185 18.46 1.58 -4.41
CA LEU A 185 19.89 1.43 -4.09
C LEU A 185 20.76 1.24 -5.33
N SER A 186 20.22 0.61 -6.38
CA SER A 186 20.87 0.48 -7.69
C SER A 186 21.21 1.81 -8.35
N ASP A 187 20.41 2.85 -8.09
CA ASP A 187 20.47 4.14 -8.77
C ASP A 187 21.01 5.26 -7.85
N ILE A 188 21.44 4.89 -6.64
CA ILE A 188 21.88 5.83 -5.59
C ILE A 188 23.05 6.73 -6.05
N ASP A 189 23.85 6.25 -6.99
CA ASP A 189 25.01 6.98 -7.54
C ASP A 189 24.67 7.79 -8.80
N SER A 190 23.43 7.70 -9.30
CA SER A 190 23.00 8.50 -10.43
C SER A 190 22.96 9.98 -10.08
N ASN A 191 23.51 10.80 -10.99
CA ASN A 191 23.44 12.26 -10.85
C ASN A 191 22.05 12.84 -11.11
N GLU A 192 21.15 12.02 -11.68
CA GLU A 192 19.78 12.42 -12.03
C GLU A 192 18.93 12.74 -10.80
N TYR A 193 19.16 12.00 -9.70
CA TYR A 193 18.36 12.12 -8.49
C TYR A 193 18.94 13.04 -7.42
N GLY A 194 20.12 13.60 -7.62
CA GLY A 194 20.73 14.56 -6.71
C GLY A 194 20.91 14.05 -5.27
N VAL A 195 21.07 12.72 -5.06
CA VAL A 195 21.29 12.15 -3.74
C VAL A 195 22.59 12.66 -3.16
N THR A 196 22.55 13.21 -1.95
CA THR A 196 23.73 13.76 -1.29
C THR A 196 24.73 12.67 -0.91
N ASP A 197 26.02 13.02 -0.80
CA ASP A 197 27.06 12.06 -0.39
C ASP A 197 26.82 11.53 1.04
N GLU A 198 26.22 12.35 1.90
CA GLU A 198 25.84 11.95 3.26
C GLU A 198 24.71 10.91 3.24
N ASP A 199 23.65 11.11 2.45
CA ASP A 199 22.55 10.16 2.29
C ASP A 199 23.04 8.84 1.67
N LYS A 200 23.94 8.92 0.67
CA LYS A 200 24.58 7.73 0.09
C LYS A 200 25.36 6.94 1.14
N ARG A 201 26.14 7.64 1.98
CA ARG A 201 26.92 7.01 3.05
C ARG A 201 26.00 6.35 4.07
N LEU A 202 25.00 7.06 4.59
CA LEU A 202 24.05 6.54 5.58
C LEU A 202 23.29 5.32 5.05
N THR A 203 22.83 5.39 3.81
CA THR A 203 22.11 4.28 3.14
C THR A 203 23.01 3.05 3.04
N ARG A 204 24.26 3.21 2.59
CA ARG A 204 25.22 2.10 2.50
C ARG A 204 25.54 1.50 3.86
N GLU A 205 25.75 2.33 4.88
CA GLU A 205 25.96 1.85 6.26
C GLU A 205 24.78 1.05 6.78
N PHE A 206 23.55 1.45 6.45
CA PHE A 206 22.33 0.73 6.82
C PHE A 206 22.29 -0.69 6.20
N TYR A 207 22.59 -0.80 4.90
CA TYR A 207 22.57 -2.09 4.19
C TYR A 207 23.79 -2.98 4.46
N HIS A 208 24.90 -2.44 4.94
CA HIS A 208 26.12 -3.20 5.26
C HIS A 208 26.26 -3.61 6.73
N LYS A 209 25.31 -3.25 7.58
CA LYS A 209 25.30 -3.62 9.01
C LYS A 209 24.65 -4.98 9.31
N ASN A 210 24.37 -5.81 8.29
CA ASN A 210 23.83 -7.17 8.46
C ASN A 210 24.87 -8.22 8.09
#